data_8c1fb3b6c49ed35bd147eceaedd8f1f2
#
_entry.id   8c1fb3b6c49ed35bd147eceaedd8f1f2
#
_cell.length_a   1.000
_cell.length_b   1.000
_cell.length_c   1.000
_cell.angle_alpha   90.00
_cell.angle_beta   90.00
_cell.angle_gamma   90.00
#
_symmetry.space_group_name_H-M   'P 1'
#
loop_
_entity.id
_entity.type
_entity.pdbx_description
1 polymer ?
#
loop_
_entity_poly.entity_id
_entity_poly.type
_entity_poly.pdbx_seq_one_letter_code
_entity_poly.pdbx_strand_id
1 'polypeptide(L)'
;ALQDLLATYQRGRRLNQGVRCALVGRPNAGKSSLLNALVGYDRAIVTDIPGTTRDTLEAEVELGGVPLRLIDTAGLRDSSDPIERLGVERSRQAMEDAELILVLWDSSVPATQEDGELLETALSLAPTILISTKKDLPSAPIPFLNLDSLPPVVELSTKTGEGLADLEAAVAQLFPKGSDSAYGELLSNARQAQAAQRALEGVERALQALEAGMTPDALLTDVEEALQALGELTGQSVGEDITARIFQRFCVGK
;
A
#
# COMPACT_ATOMS: atom_id res chain seq x y z
N ALA A 1 -14.20 -17.68 7.47
CA ALA A 1 -13.82 -16.77 8.59
C ALA A 1 -12.34 -16.42 8.55
N LEU A 2 -11.38 -17.38 8.77
CA LEU A 2 -9.92 -17.07 8.76
C LEU A 2 -9.44 -16.57 7.38
N GLN A 3 -9.89 -17.20 6.30
CA GLN A 3 -9.59 -16.76 4.94
C GLN A 3 -10.14 -15.35 4.65
N ASP A 4 -11.35 -15.07 5.10
CA ASP A 4 -11.96 -13.73 4.95
C ASP A 4 -11.18 -12.70 5.76
N LEU A 5 -10.75 -13.05 6.98
CA LEU A 5 -9.93 -12.21 7.83
C LEU A 5 -8.56 -11.94 7.19
N LEU A 6 -7.90 -12.95 6.64
CA LEU A 6 -6.64 -12.80 5.90
C LEU A 6 -6.78 -11.91 4.66
N ALA A 7 -7.91 -12.01 3.94
CA ALA A 7 -8.19 -11.15 2.79
C ALA A 7 -8.26 -9.66 3.18
N THR A 8 -8.56 -9.34 4.45
CA THR A 8 -8.57 -7.95 4.94
C THR A 8 -7.18 -7.38 5.22
N TYR A 9 -6.14 -8.22 5.32
CA TYR A 9 -4.81 -7.79 5.77
C TYR A 9 -4.20 -6.68 4.92
N GLN A 10 -4.24 -6.80 3.60
CA GLN A 10 -3.66 -5.77 2.71
C GLN A 10 -4.35 -4.41 2.91
N ARG A 11 -5.67 -4.43 3.11
CA ARG A 11 -6.45 -3.23 3.40
C ARG A 11 -6.13 -2.67 4.78
N GLY A 12 -6.10 -3.51 5.81
CA GLY A 12 -5.78 -3.08 7.17
C GLY A 12 -4.36 -2.53 7.29
N ARG A 13 -3.40 -3.13 6.57
CA ARG A 13 -2.03 -2.64 6.47
C ARG A 13 -1.98 -1.23 5.84
N ARG A 14 -2.69 -1.01 4.73
CA ARG A 14 -2.75 0.30 4.06
C ARG A 14 -3.38 1.37 4.94
N LEU A 15 -4.42 1.04 5.70
CA LEU A 15 -5.05 1.98 6.65
C LEU A 15 -4.11 2.36 7.79
N ASN A 16 -3.25 1.43 8.24
CA ASN A 16 -2.37 1.64 9.39
C ASN A 16 -0.98 2.17 9.02
N GLN A 17 -0.43 1.75 7.86
CA GLN A 17 0.92 2.11 7.43
C GLN A 17 0.93 3.10 6.25
N GLY A 18 -0.22 3.39 5.67
CA GLY A 18 -0.34 4.16 4.45
C GLY A 18 0.03 3.35 3.19
N VAL A 19 -0.41 3.86 2.03
CA VAL A 19 -0.03 3.35 0.71
C VAL A 19 1.31 3.96 0.33
N ARG A 20 2.31 3.14 0.06
CA ARG A 20 3.61 3.63 -0.41
C ARG A 20 3.46 4.23 -1.80
N CYS A 21 3.76 5.53 -1.91
CA CYS A 21 3.54 6.31 -3.13
C CYS A 21 4.84 6.93 -3.63
N ALA A 22 5.21 6.64 -4.87
CA ALA A 22 6.34 7.27 -5.55
C ALA A 22 5.86 8.44 -6.42
N LEU A 23 6.60 9.58 -6.35
CA LEU A 23 6.44 10.72 -7.25
C LEU A 23 7.59 10.70 -8.26
N VAL A 24 7.28 10.43 -9.52
CA VAL A 24 8.28 10.34 -10.58
C VAL A 24 7.95 11.28 -11.73
N GLY A 25 8.94 11.64 -12.50
CA GLY A 25 8.81 12.57 -13.62
C GLY A 25 10.15 13.24 -13.90
N ARG A 26 10.29 13.84 -15.07
CA ARG A 26 11.52 14.55 -15.47
C ARG A 26 11.86 15.70 -14.52
N PRO A 27 13.09 16.23 -14.57
CA PRO A 27 13.44 17.48 -13.91
C PRO A 27 12.43 18.59 -14.28
N ASN A 28 12.04 19.39 -13.29
CA ASN A 28 11.07 20.49 -13.45
C ASN A 28 9.63 20.10 -13.84
N ALA A 29 9.27 18.82 -13.83
CA ALA A 29 7.88 18.36 -14.01
C ALA A 29 6.93 18.75 -12.87
N GLY A 30 7.43 19.39 -11.81
CA GLY A 30 6.59 19.88 -10.71
C GLY A 30 6.52 18.96 -9.49
N LYS A 31 7.39 17.96 -9.37
CA LYS A 31 7.41 17.00 -8.25
C LYS A 31 7.47 17.68 -6.87
N SER A 32 8.48 18.55 -6.67
CA SER A 32 8.64 19.28 -5.39
C SER A 32 7.47 20.24 -5.12
N SER A 33 6.92 20.84 -6.17
CA SER A 33 5.75 21.72 -6.05
C SER A 33 4.51 20.93 -5.64
N LEU A 34 4.30 19.75 -6.24
CA LEU A 34 3.21 18.87 -5.85
C LEU A 34 3.38 18.37 -4.42
N LEU A 35 4.58 17.91 -4.03
CA LEU A 35 4.87 17.51 -2.67
C LEU A 35 4.50 18.61 -1.66
N ASN A 36 4.97 19.85 -1.91
CA ASN A 36 4.67 20.98 -1.04
C ASN A 36 3.17 21.33 -1.01
N ALA A 37 2.49 21.23 -2.15
CA ALA A 37 1.04 21.44 -2.21
C ALA A 37 0.29 20.36 -1.40
N LEU A 38 0.69 19.10 -1.49
CA LEU A 38 0.09 18.00 -0.75
C LEU A 38 0.34 18.12 0.76
N VAL A 39 1.55 18.47 1.16
CA VAL A 39 1.92 18.69 2.58
C VAL A 39 1.24 19.94 3.16
N GLY A 40 1.01 20.97 2.35
CA GLY A 40 0.32 22.22 2.75
C GLY A 40 -1.20 22.19 2.60
N TYR A 41 -1.77 21.13 2.07
CA TYR A 41 -3.21 20.98 1.92
C TYR A 41 -3.85 20.70 3.28
N ASP A 42 -4.98 21.35 3.60
CA ASP A 42 -5.63 21.40 4.93
C ASP A 42 -5.92 20.06 5.63
N ARG A 43 -5.64 18.94 4.98
CA ARG A 43 -5.85 17.57 5.46
C ARG A 43 -4.58 16.72 5.57
N ALA A 44 -3.41 17.29 5.32
CA ALA A 44 -2.15 16.57 5.49
C ALA A 44 -1.80 16.45 6.98
N ILE A 45 -1.84 15.26 7.50
CA ILE A 45 -1.29 14.96 8.83
C ILE A 45 0.20 14.69 8.64
N VAL A 46 1.02 15.74 8.77
CA VAL A 46 2.48 15.57 8.84
C VAL A 46 2.80 15.05 10.22
N THR A 47 3.03 13.76 10.36
CA THR A 47 3.60 13.19 11.57
C THR A 47 5.12 13.19 11.44
N ASP A 48 5.78 14.17 12.06
CA ASP A 48 7.19 14.04 12.40
C ASP A 48 7.30 12.92 13.44
N ILE A 49 7.57 11.69 13.04
CA ILE A 49 7.91 10.62 13.98
C ILE A 49 9.37 10.79 14.37
N PRO A 50 9.68 11.29 15.61
CA PRO A 50 11.05 11.35 16.08
C PRO A 50 11.51 9.92 16.40
N GLY A 51 12.43 9.37 15.64
CA GLY A 51 13.06 8.11 16.05
C GLY A 51 13.55 7.18 14.98
N THR A 52 13.33 7.42 13.69
CA THR A 52 13.94 6.64 12.63
C THR A 52 15.19 7.33 12.11
N THR A 53 16.32 6.79 12.52
CA THR A 53 17.66 7.23 12.18
C THR A 53 17.92 7.17 10.67
N ARG A 54 18.23 8.33 10.11
CA ARG A 54 19.21 8.58 9.04
C ARG A 54 18.96 8.25 7.58
N ASP A 55 17.90 7.62 7.05
CA ASP A 55 18.04 7.26 5.62
C ASP A 55 16.87 7.52 4.66
N THR A 56 15.66 7.94 5.06
CA THR A 56 14.62 8.35 4.10
C THR A 56 13.68 9.37 4.73
N LEU A 57 13.68 10.60 4.19
CA LEU A 57 12.66 11.59 4.53
C LEU A 57 11.36 11.17 3.83
N GLU A 58 10.52 10.47 4.55
CA GLU A 58 9.18 10.12 4.10
C GLU A 58 8.20 11.19 4.55
N ALA A 59 7.27 11.56 3.68
CA ALA A 59 6.18 12.46 4.02
C ALA A 59 4.87 11.65 4.00
N GLU A 60 4.07 11.79 5.03
CA GLU A 60 2.74 11.19 5.09
C GLU A 60 1.70 12.26 4.74
N VAL A 61 0.81 11.94 3.80
CA VAL A 61 -0.29 12.81 3.38
C VAL A 61 -1.56 11.99 3.25
N GLU A 62 -2.72 12.59 3.46
CA GLU A 62 -4.00 11.94 3.21
C GLU A 62 -4.64 12.51 1.94
N LEU A 63 -4.97 11.66 0.97
CA LEU A 63 -5.67 12.04 -0.26
C LEU A 63 -6.94 11.20 -0.44
N GLY A 64 -8.08 11.86 -0.54
CA GLY A 64 -9.36 11.19 -0.69
C GLY A 64 -9.70 10.21 0.45
N GLY A 65 -9.08 10.45 1.64
CA GLY A 65 -9.16 9.60 2.82
C GLY A 65 -8.32 8.32 2.73
N VAL A 66 -7.36 8.30 1.83
CA VAL A 66 -6.33 7.25 1.72
C VAL A 66 -5.04 7.82 2.28
N PRO A 67 -4.48 7.25 3.35
CA PRO A 67 -3.17 7.67 3.84
C PRO A 67 -2.09 7.23 2.83
N LEU A 68 -1.33 8.18 2.32
CA LEU A 68 -0.20 7.95 1.42
C LEU A 68 1.11 8.23 2.15
N ARG A 69 2.07 7.35 1.98
CA ARG A 69 3.44 7.49 2.44
C ARG A 69 4.33 7.74 1.23
N LEU A 70 4.74 9.00 1.06
CA LEU A 70 5.56 9.42 -0.06
C LEU A 70 6.99 8.96 0.16
N ILE A 71 7.49 8.09 -0.71
CA ILE A 71 8.85 7.53 -0.64
C ILE A 71 9.83 8.33 -1.48
N ASP A 72 11.10 8.35 -1.05
CA ASP A 72 12.23 9.07 -1.69
C ASP A 72 12.00 10.59 -1.85
N THR A 73 11.44 11.24 -0.83
CA THR A 73 11.24 12.70 -0.85
C THR A 73 12.55 13.49 -0.69
N ALA A 74 13.67 12.84 -0.35
CA ALA A 74 14.97 13.49 -0.18
C ALA A 74 15.46 14.15 -1.48
N GLY A 75 15.30 13.47 -2.63
CA GLY A 75 15.62 14.02 -3.94
C GLY A 75 14.68 15.13 -4.41
N LEU A 76 13.55 15.35 -3.71
CA LEU A 76 12.56 16.36 -4.06
C LEU A 76 12.77 17.70 -3.32
N ARG A 77 13.48 17.69 -2.18
CA ARG A 77 13.73 18.90 -1.37
C ARG A 77 14.99 19.67 -1.78
N ASP A 78 16.00 18.99 -2.32
CA ASP A 78 17.28 19.60 -2.73
C ASP A 78 17.36 19.75 -4.26
N SER A 79 16.67 20.76 -4.78
CA SER A 79 16.64 21.07 -6.23
C SER A 79 17.92 21.75 -6.77
N SER A 80 19.02 21.77 -6.02
CA SER A 80 20.26 22.49 -6.36
C SER A 80 21.47 21.60 -6.64
N ASP A 81 21.34 20.27 -6.69
CA ASP A 81 22.50 19.38 -6.79
C ASP A 81 22.62 18.71 -8.19
N PRO A 82 23.82 18.74 -8.84
CA PRO A 82 24.02 18.34 -10.23
C PRO A 82 24.15 16.83 -10.49
N ILE A 83 23.60 15.95 -9.62
CA ILE A 83 23.80 14.50 -9.77
C ILE A 83 22.56 13.83 -10.41
N GLU A 84 22.33 14.17 -11.67
CA GLU A 84 21.21 13.67 -12.49
C GLU A 84 21.18 12.14 -12.64
N ARG A 85 22.33 11.46 -12.66
CA ARG A 85 22.40 9.99 -12.77
C ARG A 85 21.96 9.25 -11.49
N LEU A 86 22.21 9.80 -10.31
CA LEU A 86 21.75 9.24 -9.06
C LEU A 86 20.23 9.40 -8.90
N GLY A 87 19.62 10.41 -9.54
CA GLY A 87 18.18 10.64 -9.53
C GLY A 87 17.39 9.56 -10.28
N VAL A 88 17.90 9.05 -11.40
CA VAL A 88 17.24 8.00 -12.20
C VAL A 88 17.20 6.67 -11.45
N GLU A 89 18.33 6.26 -10.86
CA GLU A 89 18.40 5.00 -10.10
C GLU A 89 17.51 5.04 -8.86
N ARG A 90 17.50 6.16 -8.12
CA ARG A 90 16.60 6.35 -6.97
C ARG A 90 15.13 6.33 -7.38
N SER A 91 14.77 7.01 -8.48
CA SER A 91 13.40 6.99 -8.99
C SER A 91 12.96 5.58 -9.36
N ARG A 92 13.85 4.77 -9.94
CA ARG A 92 13.57 3.37 -10.26
C ARG A 92 13.33 2.54 -9.00
N GLN A 93 14.23 2.64 -8.02
CA GLN A 93 14.07 1.94 -6.73
C GLN A 93 12.76 2.36 -6.03
N ALA A 94 12.45 3.65 -6.02
CA ALA A 94 11.19 4.15 -5.45
C ALA A 94 9.97 3.57 -6.16
N MET A 95 9.99 3.43 -7.49
CA MET A 95 8.89 2.80 -8.25
C MET A 95 8.75 1.30 -7.92
N GLU A 96 9.86 0.58 -7.76
CA GLU A 96 9.86 -0.85 -7.40
C GLU A 96 9.24 -1.10 -6.01
N ASP A 97 9.45 -0.17 -5.08
CA ASP A 97 8.92 -0.25 -3.71
C ASP A 97 7.49 0.32 -3.57
N ALA A 98 6.97 0.99 -4.58
CA ALA A 98 5.68 1.68 -4.53
C ALA A 98 4.48 0.76 -4.69
N GLU A 99 3.38 1.13 -4.03
CA GLU A 99 2.04 0.55 -4.21
C GLU A 99 1.13 1.48 -5.05
N LEU A 100 1.57 2.72 -5.27
CA LEU A 100 0.99 3.73 -6.16
C LEU A 100 2.12 4.54 -6.77
N ILE A 101 2.04 4.81 -8.06
CA ILE A 101 2.99 5.68 -8.75
C ILE A 101 2.25 6.89 -9.33
N LEU A 102 2.71 8.08 -8.98
CA LEU A 102 2.26 9.34 -9.56
C LEU A 102 3.32 9.79 -10.58
N VAL A 103 3.00 9.66 -11.86
CA VAL A 103 3.88 10.10 -12.94
C VAL A 103 3.53 11.53 -13.31
N LEU A 104 4.46 12.47 -13.13
CA LEU A 104 4.26 13.88 -13.41
C LEU A 104 4.84 14.24 -14.77
N TRP A 105 4.02 14.86 -15.58
CA TRP A 105 4.39 15.42 -16.86
C TRP A 105 4.07 16.91 -16.90
N ASP A 106 5.04 17.72 -17.33
CA ASP A 106 4.87 19.16 -17.56
C ASP A 106 4.09 19.38 -18.87
N SER A 107 2.82 19.73 -18.76
CA SER A 107 1.96 19.91 -19.94
C SER A 107 2.29 21.16 -20.76
N SER A 108 3.10 22.08 -20.24
CA SER A 108 3.50 23.28 -20.97
C SER A 108 4.58 23.03 -22.05
N VAL A 109 5.16 21.83 -22.06
CA VAL A 109 6.17 21.43 -23.05
C VAL A 109 5.79 20.11 -23.71
N PRO A 110 6.21 19.90 -24.99
CA PRO A 110 5.98 18.61 -25.63
C PRO A 110 6.64 17.47 -24.85
N ALA A 111 5.95 16.34 -24.77
CA ALA A 111 6.55 15.17 -24.18
C ALA A 111 7.67 14.60 -25.05
N THR A 112 8.57 13.91 -24.37
CA THR A 112 9.72 13.26 -24.97
C THR A 112 9.57 11.75 -24.92
N GLN A 113 10.47 11.03 -25.57
CA GLN A 113 10.55 9.59 -25.48
C GLN A 113 10.76 9.12 -24.02
N GLU A 114 11.57 9.84 -23.24
CA GLU A 114 11.81 9.53 -21.82
C GLU A 114 10.54 9.56 -20.97
N ASP A 115 9.61 10.49 -21.25
CA ASP A 115 8.33 10.56 -20.55
C ASP A 115 7.46 9.31 -20.83
N GLY A 116 7.51 8.81 -22.07
CA GLY A 116 6.83 7.57 -22.47
C GLY A 116 7.43 6.35 -21.79
N GLU A 117 8.74 6.16 -21.84
CA GLU A 117 9.47 5.06 -21.22
C GLU A 117 9.26 5.02 -19.70
N LEU A 118 9.23 6.19 -19.05
CA LEU A 118 8.94 6.32 -17.63
C LEU A 118 7.51 5.86 -17.31
N LEU A 119 6.53 6.30 -18.11
CA LEU A 119 5.14 5.92 -17.91
C LEU A 119 4.93 4.41 -18.14
N GLU A 120 5.50 3.83 -19.19
CA GLU A 120 5.45 2.38 -19.46
C GLU A 120 6.06 1.58 -18.29
N THR A 121 7.21 2.02 -17.77
CA THR A 121 7.85 1.41 -16.62
C THR A 121 6.95 1.47 -15.40
N ALA A 122 6.36 2.63 -15.09
CA ALA A 122 5.47 2.81 -13.96
C ALA A 122 4.23 1.89 -14.05
N LEU A 123 3.60 1.82 -15.23
CA LEU A 123 2.44 0.96 -15.49
C LEU A 123 2.73 -0.53 -15.30
N SER A 124 3.96 -0.95 -15.55
CA SER A 124 4.38 -2.35 -15.38
C SER A 124 4.60 -2.74 -13.92
N LEU A 125 4.85 -1.78 -13.04
CA LEU A 125 5.25 -2.01 -11.64
C LEU A 125 4.08 -1.88 -10.65
N ALA A 126 3.24 -0.85 -10.79
CA ALA A 126 2.14 -0.59 -9.84
C ALA A 126 0.99 0.19 -10.48
N PRO A 127 -0.19 0.26 -9.82
CA PRO A 127 -1.23 1.20 -10.15
C PRO A 127 -0.67 2.61 -10.30
N THR A 128 -0.98 3.26 -11.43
CA THR A 128 -0.36 4.53 -11.83
C THR A 128 -1.41 5.58 -12.12
N ILE A 129 -1.16 6.82 -11.72
CA ILE A 129 -1.91 8.02 -12.12
C ILE A 129 -0.96 8.93 -12.89
N LEU A 130 -1.34 9.34 -14.10
CA LEU A 130 -0.63 10.36 -14.86
C LEU A 130 -1.12 11.75 -14.46
N ILE A 131 -0.21 12.58 -13.97
CA ILE A 131 -0.49 13.96 -13.57
C ILE A 131 0.05 14.93 -14.60
N SER A 132 -0.85 15.56 -15.34
CA SER A 132 -0.54 16.66 -16.25
C SER A 132 -0.41 17.95 -15.43
N THR A 133 0.80 18.38 -15.14
CA THR A 133 1.08 19.53 -14.29
C THR A 133 1.07 20.85 -15.08
N LYS A 134 1.08 21.99 -14.36
CA LYS A 134 1.11 23.35 -14.91
C LYS A 134 -0.08 23.70 -15.81
N LYS A 135 -1.28 23.21 -15.46
CA LYS A 135 -2.52 23.50 -16.16
C LYS A 135 -2.81 25.01 -16.31
N ASP A 136 -2.20 25.85 -15.49
CA ASP A 136 -2.28 27.31 -15.58
C ASP A 136 -1.50 27.91 -16.77
N LEU A 137 -0.74 27.10 -17.51
CA LEU A 137 -0.02 27.49 -18.73
C LEU A 137 -0.67 26.89 -19.99
N PRO A 138 -0.38 27.44 -21.19
CA PRO A 138 -0.82 26.81 -22.44
C PRO A 138 -0.28 25.38 -22.54
N SER A 139 -1.17 24.42 -22.77
CA SER A 139 -0.80 23.00 -22.79
C SER A 139 -0.41 22.52 -24.19
N ALA A 140 0.61 21.67 -24.25
CA ALA A 140 0.91 20.83 -25.40
C ALA A 140 -0.08 19.66 -25.49
N PRO A 141 -0.30 19.07 -26.68
CA PRO A 141 -1.14 17.87 -26.82
C PRO A 141 -0.62 16.73 -25.93
N ILE A 142 -1.53 15.96 -25.34
CA ILE A 142 -1.18 14.77 -24.55
C ILE A 142 -0.55 13.73 -25.48
N PRO A 143 0.72 13.36 -25.29
CA PRO A 143 1.48 12.61 -26.27
C PRO A 143 1.27 11.10 -26.22
N PHE A 144 0.60 10.59 -25.17
CA PHE A 144 0.51 9.15 -24.87
C PHE A 144 -0.75 8.49 -25.42
N LEU A 145 -1.37 9.07 -26.45
CA LEU A 145 -2.61 8.57 -27.07
C LEU A 145 -2.50 7.18 -27.73
N ASN A 146 -1.29 6.65 -27.85
CA ASN A 146 -1.05 5.34 -28.49
C ASN A 146 -0.83 4.18 -27.51
N LEU A 147 -1.02 4.40 -26.20
CA LEU A 147 -0.97 3.30 -25.21
C LEU A 147 -2.29 2.54 -25.26
N ASP A 148 -2.21 1.21 -25.30
CA ASP A 148 -3.38 0.31 -25.33
C ASP A 148 -4.31 0.48 -24.10
N SER A 149 -3.77 1.01 -23.00
CA SER A 149 -4.53 1.43 -21.82
C SER A 149 -3.88 2.66 -21.18
N LEU A 150 -4.56 3.81 -21.25
CA LEU A 150 -4.15 5.00 -20.50
C LEU A 150 -4.53 4.83 -19.02
N PRO A 151 -3.62 5.19 -18.09
CA PRO A 151 -3.98 5.30 -16.68
C PRO A 151 -4.96 6.46 -16.46
N PRO A 152 -5.56 6.59 -15.28
CA PRO A 152 -6.26 7.82 -14.90
C PRO A 152 -5.36 9.03 -15.13
N VAL A 153 -5.88 10.05 -15.84
CA VAL A 153 -5.18 11.30 -16.11
C VAL A 153 -5.79 12.39 -15.27
N VAL A 154 -4.96 13.12 -14.52
CA VAL A 154 -5.38 14.26 -13.71
C VAL A 154 -4.64 15.51 -14.18
N GLU A 155 -5.38 16.52 -14.60
CA GLU A 155 -4.83 17.83 -14.93
C GLU A 155 -4.75 18.70 -13.67
N LEU A 156 -3.57 19.22 -13.36
CA LEU A 156 -3.30 19.86 -12.08
C LEU A 156 -2.45 21.13 -12.24
N SER A 157 -2.78 22.16 -11.47
CA SER A 157 -1.90 23.30 -11.22
C SER A 157 -1.63 23.43 -9.72
N THR A 158 -0.40 23.18 -9.30
CA THR A 158 0.03 23.40 -7.90
C THR A 158 0.02 24.87 -7.50
N LYS A 159 0.02 25.79 -8.48
CA LYS A 159 0.00 27.23 -8.24
C LYS A 159 -1.41 27.75 -7.90
N THR A 160 -2.44 27.21 -8.55
CA THR A 160 -3.83 27.62 -8.35
C THR A 160 -4.60 26.67 -7.42
N GLY A 161 -4.09 25.46 -7.20
CA GLY A 161 -4.78 24.39 -6.47
C GLY A 161 -5.81 23.64 -7.33
N GLU A 162 -5.97 24.01 -8.61
CA GLU A 162 -6.90 23.35 -9.52
C GLU A 162 -6.47 21.90 -9.79
N GLY A 163 -7.41 20.97 -9.77
CA GLY A 163 -7.18 19.54 -10.03
C GLY A 163 -6.77 18.71 -8.80
N LEU A 164 -6.53 19.33 -7.63
CA LEU A 164 -6.22 18.56 -6.41
C LEU A 164 -7.39 17.66 -5.97
N ALA A 165 -8.63 18.15 -6.09
CA ALA A 165 -9.82 17.35 -5.80
C ALA A 165 -9.99 16.17 -6.77
N ASP A 166 -9.60 16.35 -8.05
CA ASP A 166 -9.62 15.28 -9.04
C ASP A 166 -8.56 14.22 -8.73
N LEU A 167 -7.39 14.63 -8.24
CA LEU A 167 -6.35 13.72 -7.76
C LEU A 167 -6.83 12.92 -6.54
N GLU A 168 -7.50 13.57 -5.57
CA GLU A 168 -8.13 12.88 -4.44
C GLU A 168 -9.14 11.82 -4.91
N ALA A 169 -10.00 12.18 -5.86
CA ALA A 169 -10.99 11.26 -6.40
C ALA A 169 -10.35 10.07 -7.11
N ALA A 170 -9.30 10.31 -7.91
CA ALA A 170 -8.56 9.26 -8.60
C ALA A 170 -7.88 8.28 -7.63
N VAL A 171 -7.26 8.79 -6.56
CA VAL A 171 -6.66 7.95 -5.50
C VAL A 171 -7.73 7.16 -4.77
N ALA A 172 -8.85 7.79 -4.38
CA ALA A 172 -9.95 7.10 -3.71
C ALA A 172 -10.58 6.00 -4.58
N GLN A 173 -10.60 6.17 -5.90
CA GLN A 173 -11.10 5.17 -6.83
C GLN A 173 -10.16 3.96 -6.94
N LEU A 174 -8.85 4.17 -6.94
CA LEU A 174 -7.85 3.08 -6.96
C LEU A 174 -7.80 2.33 -5.62
N PHE A 175 -8.05 3.01 -4.52
CA PHE A 175 -8.04 2.45 -3.16
C PHE A 175 -9.38 2.67 -2.45
N PRO A 176 -10.46 2.01 -2.90
CA PRO A 176 -11.78 2.25 -2.34
C PRO A 176 -11.81 1.92 -0.85
N LYS A 177 -12.37 2.85 -0.08
CA LYS A 177 -12.78 2.59 1.30
C LYS A 177 -13.88 1.53 1.22
N GLY A 178 -13.63 0.32 1.74
CA GLY A 178 -14.71 -0.65 1.86
C GLY A 178 -15.81 -0.09 2.76
N SER A 179 -17.03 -0.61 2.63
CA SER A 179 -18.17 -0.22 3.45
C SER A 179 -17.81 -0.21 4.95
N ASP A 180 -18.20 0.84 5.65
CA ASP A 180 -17.89 1.13 7.08
C ASP A 180 -18.28 0.04 8.08
N SER A 181 -18.95 -1.02 7.64
CA SER A 181 -19.49 -2.08 8.51
C SER A 181 -18.45 -3.08 9.05
N ALA A 182 -17.17 -2.96 8.71
CA ALA A 182 -16.14 -3.95 9.08
C ALA A 182 -14.97 -3.38 9.90
N TYR A 183 -15.16 -2.28 10.64
CA TYR A 183 -14.10 -1.70 11.49
C TYR A 183 -13.64 -2.61 12.65
N GLY A 184 -14.33 -3.72 12.92
CA GLY A 184 -14.00 -4.66 14.01
C GLY A 184 -13.10 -5.84 13.63
N GLU A 185 -12.90 -6.12 12.35
CA GLU A 185 -12.32 -7.40 11.89
C GLU A 185 -11.21 -7.23 10.84
N LEU A 186 -10.34 -6.23 10.98
CA LEU A 186 -9.24 -5.99 10.06
C LEU A 186 -7.91 -6.42 10.68
N LEU A 187 -7.16 -7.27 9.97
CA LEU A 187 -5.76 -7.49 10.31
C LEU A 187 -4.93 -6.30 9.82
N SER A 188 -4.25 -5.63 10.75
CA SER A 188 -3.50 -4.40 10.44
C SER A 188 -1.98 -4.55 10.50
N ASN A 189 -1.47 -5.63 11.08
CA ASN A 189 -0.03 -5.85 11.19
C ASN A 189 0.40 -7.25 10.74
N ALA A 190 1.67 -7.37 10.33
CA ALA A 190 2.24 -8.59 9.78
C ALA A 190 2.20 -9.76 10.78
N ARG A 191 2.40 -9.49 12.07
CA ARG A 191 2.36 -10.52 13.11
C ARG A 191 0.97 -11.17 13.22
N GLN A 192 -0.08 -10.34 13.18
CA GLN A 192 -1.46 -10.84 13.19
C GLN A 192 -1.77 -11.67 11.95
N ALA A 193 -1.35 -11.18 10.77
CA ALA A 193 -1.55 -11.91 9.51
C ALA A 193 -0.82 -13.26 9.51
N GLN A 194 0.42 -13.31 9.99
CA GLN A 194 1.17 -14.55 10.13
C GLN A 194 0.53 -15.53 11.13
N ALA A 195 0.02 -15.03 12.24
CA ALA A 195 -0.68 -15.86 13.20
C ALA A 195 -1.98 -16.44 12.62
N ALA A 196 -2.78 -15.61 11.92
CA ALA A 196 -3.98 -16.06 11.23
C ALA A 196 -3.67 -17.09 10.12
N GLN A 197 -2.58 -16.91 9.39
CA GLN A 197 -2.13 -17.82 8.34
C GLN A 197 -1.73 -19.19 8.94
N ARG A 198 -0.93 -19.21 10.00
CA ARG A 198 -0.55 -20.45 10.71
C ARG A 198 -1.77 -21.17 11.27
N ALA A 199 -2.73 -20.43 11.82
CA ALA A 199 -3.98 -21.01 12.31
C ALA A 199 -4.77 -21.67 11.18
N LEU A 200 -4.87 -21.03 10.00
CA LEU A 200 -5.54 -21.60 8.84
C LEU A 200 -4.87 -22.88 8.37
N GLU A 201 -3.55 -22.86 8.22
CA GLU A 201 -2.76 -24.03 7.80
C GLU A 201 -2.91 -25.20 8.78
N GLY A 202 -2.89 -24.95 10.08
CA GLY A 202 -3.12 -25.98 11.11
C GLY A 202 -4.51 -26.60 11.00
N VAL A 203 -5.56 -25.79 10.80
CA VAL A 203 -6.92 -26.29 10.60
C VAL A 203 -7.03 -27.10 9.31
N GLU A 204 -6.42 -26.65 8.20
CA GLU A 204 -6.45 -27.38 6.93
C GLU A 204 -5.72 -28.72 7.03
N ARG A 205 -4.56 -28.79 7.71
CA ARG A 205 -3.86 -30.07 7.97
C ARG A 205 -4.71 -31.02 8.83
N ALA A 206 -5.33 -30.50 9.88
CA ALA A 206 -6.21 -31.30 10.73
C ALA A 206 -7.42 -31.89 9.96
N LEU A 207 -8.02 -31.09 9.07
CA LEU A 207 -9.10 -31.56 8.19
C LEU A 207 -8.64 -32.65 7.23
N GLN A 208 -7.49 -32.48 6.59
CA GLN A 208 -6.90 -33.47 5.68
C GLN A 208 -6.58 -34.78 6.42
N ALA A 209 -6.01 -34.69 7.62
CA ALA A 209 -5.73 -35.86 8.45
C ALA A 209 -7.02 -36.61 8.87
N LEU A 210 -8.09 -35.87 9.16
CA LEU A 210 -9.41 -36.44 9.45
C LEU A 210 -9.99 -37.17 8.24
N GLU A 211 -9.94 -36.58 7.06
CA GLU A 211 -10.41 -37.17 5.80
C GLU A 211 -9.60 -38.42 5.41
N ALA A 212 -8.30 -38.42 5.72
CA ALA A 212 -7.42 -39.56 5.53
C ALA A 212 -7.60 -40.69 6.56
N GLY A 213 -8.47 -40.50 7.56
CA GLY A 213 -8.72 -41.48 8.62
C GLY A 213 -7.54 -41.66 9.57
N MET A 214 -6.73 -40.64 9.78
CA MET A 214 -5.58 -40.67 10.69
C MET A 214 -6.05 -40.76 12.17
N THR A 215 -5.12 -41.12 13.04
CA THR A 215 -5.41 -41.27 14.50
C THR A 215 -5.74 -39.92 15.15
N PRO A 216 -6.59 -39.87 16.19
CA PRO A 216 -6.92 -38.63 16.89
C PRO A 216 -5.70 -37.86 17.42
N ASP A 217 -4.63 -38.55 17.81
CA ASP A 217 -3.41 -37.92 18.32
C ASP A 217 -2.70 -37.04 17.23
N ALA A 218 -2.72 -37.50 15.96
CA ALA A 218 -2.16 -36.72 14.86
C ALA A 218 -2.97 -35.44 14.58
N LEU A 219 -4.32 -35.54 14.68
CA LEU A 219 -5.21 -34.39 14.54
C LEU A 219 -5.03 -33.37 15.67
N LEU A 220 -4.81 -33.84 16.89
CA LEU A 220 -4.69 -32.98 18.07
C LEU A 220 -3.51 -32.02 17.96
N THR A 221 -2.36 -32.48 17.47
CA THR A 221 -1.18 -31.63 17.30
C THR A 221 -1.46 -30.44 16.36
N ASP A 222 -2.09 -30.67 15.22
CA ASP A 222 -2.43 -29.62 14.27
C ASP A 222 -3.48 -28.65 14.83
N VAL A 223 -4.45 -29.16 15.59
CA VAL A 223 -5.44 -28.33 16.27
C VAL A 223 -4.82 -27.47 17.37
N GLU A 224 -3.88 -28.03 18.15
CA GLU A 224 -3.16 -27.29 19.19
C GLU A 224 -2.31 -26.16 18.58
N GLU A 225 -1.60 -26.42 17.48
CA GLU A 225 -0.86 -25.39 16.75
C GLU A 225 -1.79 -24.26 16.26
N ALA A 226 -2.94 -24.63 15.69
CA ALA A 226 -3.93 -23.65 15.23
C ALA A 226 -4.47 -22.80 16.39
N LEU A 227 -4.78 -23.42 17.52
CA LEU A 227 -5.27 -22.73 18.73
C LEU A 227 -4.19 -21.81 19.31
N GLN A 228 -2.94 -22.24 19.35
CA GLN A 228 -1.83 -21.41 19.81
C GLN A 228 -1.67 -20.16 18.92
N ALA A 229 -1.73 -20.35 17.61
CA ALA A 229 -1.65 -19.23 16.66
C ALA A 229 -2.83 -18.25 16.82
N LEU A 230 -4.06 -18.75 17.08
CA LEU A 230 -5.23 -17.92 17.39
C LEU A 230 -5.06 -17.18 18.73
N GLY A 231 -4.44 -17.82 19.72
CA GLY A 231 -4.10 -17.19 21.00
C GLY A 231 -3.18 -15.99 20.83
N GLU A 232 -2.17 -16.11 19.97
CA GLU A 232 -1.27 -14.98 19.62
C GLU A 232 -2.03 -13.81 18.97
N LEU A 233 -3.08 -14.10 18.19
CA LEU A 233 -3.90 -13.11 17.51
C LEU A 233 -4.77 -12.32 18.48
N THR A 234 -5.33 -12.98 19.49
CA THR A 234 -6.22 -12.40 20.49
C THR A 234 -5.48 -11.86 21.73
N GLY A 235 -4.19 -12.16 21.88
CA GLY A 235 -3.41 -11.86 23.07
C GLY A 235 -3.75 -12.77 24.27
N GLN A 236 -4.51 -13.85 24.03
CA GLN A 236 -4.85 -14.84 25.06
C GLN A 236 -3.85 -16.00 24.99
N SER A 237 -3.26 -16.35 26.13
CA SER A 237 -2.57 -17.63 26.24
C SER A 237 -3.62 -18.74 26.18
N VAL A 238 -3.45 -19.68 25.25
CA VAL A 238 -4.29 -20.88 25.19
C VAL A 238 -3.97 -21.68 26.45
N GLY A 239 -4.81 -21.56 27.48
CA GLY A 239 -4.64 -22.27 28.72
C GLY A 239 -4.96 -23.76 28.56
N GLU A 240 -4.42 -24.59 29.46
CA GLU A 240 -4.63 -26.05 29.56
C GLU A 240 -6.12 -26.47 29.52
N ASP A 241 -7.04 -25.56 29.84
CA ASP A 241 -8.49 -25.77 29.84
C ASP A 241 -9.10 -26.13 28.49
N ILE A 242 -8.56 -25.62 27.37
CA ILE A 242 -9.12 -25.90 26.03
C ILE A 242 -8.69 -27.29 25.57
N THR A 243 -7.45 -27.66 25.81
CA THR A 243 -6.92 -28.99 25.53
C THR A 243 -7.69 -30.04 26.31
N ALA A 244 -7.96 -29.81 27.59
CA ALA A 244 -8.78 -30.70 28.43
C ALA A 244 -10.22 -30.84 27.91
N ARG A 245 -10.85 -29.77 27.38
CA ARG A 245 -12.21 -29.84 26.80
C ARG A 245 -12.25 -30.60 25.48
N ILE A 246 -11.21 -30.51 24.66
CA ILE A 246 -11.08 -31.30 23.43
C ILE A 246 -10.98 -32.77 23.76
N PHE A 247 -10.12 -33.17 24.70
CA PHE A 247 -10.01 -34.55 25.17
C PHE A 247 -11.31 -35.11 25.77
N GLN A 248 -12.06 -34.29 26.51
CA GLN A 248 -13.35 -34.70 27.04
C GLN A 248 -14.44 -34.96 26.00
N ARG A 249 -14.42 -34.23 24.87
CA ARG A 249 -15.41 -34.40 23.80
C ARG A 249 -15.08 -35.53 22.83
N PHE A 250 -13.81 -35.81 22.61
CA PHE A 250 -13.39 -36.89 21.70
C PHE A 250 -13.42 -38.30 22.34
N CYS A 251 -13.87 -38.43 23.58
CA CYS A 251 -14.02 -39.73 24.26
C CYS A 251 -13.00 -40.75 23.72
N VAL A 252 -11.72 -40.55 24.03
CA VAL A 252 -10.75 -41.58 23.74
C VAL A 252 -10.94 -42.70 24.75
N GLY A 253 -11.66 -43.68 24.32
CA GLY A 253 -11.67 -45.05 24.66
C GLY A 253 -11.66 -45.49 26.12
N LYS A 254 -12.72 -46.15 26.50
CA LYS A 254 -12.54 -47.41 27.20
C LYS A 254 -12.58 -48.54 26.21
#